data_9249f8c543dc8b37a6bd234cf0ac0863
#
_entry.id   9249f8c543dc8b37a6bd234cf0ac0863
#
_cell.length_a   1.000
_cell.length_b   1.000
_cell.length_c   1.000
_cell.angle_alpha   90.00
_cell.angle_beta   90.00
_cell.angle_gamma   90.00
#
_symmetry.space_group_name_H-M   'P 1'
#
loop_
_entity.id
_entity.type
_entity.pdbx_description
1 polymer ?
#
loop_
_entity_poly.entity_id
_entity_poly.type
_entity_poly.pdbx_seq_one_letter_code
_entity_poly.pdbx_strand_id
1 'polypeptide(L)'
;MTNTTDFPGDIECTVESPSTIDVVFDEVSEKTVPVTVDASAVTISSGYMLNKTTAVPAEITLRGPTSELDQVSSIVAPVQLDGELADTTTVPATLELRGRGGNAFTPQYISMESDSANVTLTVYQVRELPLEVDFIGTPNGFDVESLHYSLSQQTLRVAGPARTISALEALTVTDFDLAREFEPGRDYQRLIELPAGIVSLDGVTNVTLDFDTSEMTSTKLNVSNIRAINVPSNYELQILSSIVSGVTLYGPADEIKELSADSIVAQIDCQSLNLTVGQQTIAVSIQIPSSSRIFATGSYTVQCEVTSK
;
A
#
# COMPACT_ATOMS: atom_id res chain seq x y z
N MET A 1 -52.06 -45.98 11.20
CA MET A 1 -51.83 -46.95 12.28
C MET A 1 -52.90 -46.70 13.36
N THR A 2 -53.80 -47.61 13.53
CA THR A 2 -54.79 -47.59 14.60
C THR A 2 -54.11 -48.13 15.85
N ASN A 3 -53.84 -47.24 16.83
CA ASN A 3 -53.32 -47.65 18.12
C ASN A 3 -54.49 -47.96 19.04
N THR A 4 -54.85 -49.19 19.09
CA THR A 4 -55.81 -49.72 20.06
C THR A 4 -55.05 -49.99 21.37
N THR A 5 -55.18 -49.08 22.34
CA THR A 5 -54.81 -49.34 23.72
C THR A 5 -55.92 -50.15 24.35
N ASP A 6 -55.64 -51.42 24.74
CA ASP A 6 -56.53 -52.25 25.53
C ASP A 6 -56.71 -51.65 26.92
N PHE A 7 -57.87 -51.01 27.17
CA PHE A 7 -58.25 -50.59 28.49
C PHE A 7 -58.92 -51.76 29.20
N PRO A 8 -58.61 -52.03 30.45
CA PRO A 8 -59.31 -53.12 31.22
C PRO A 8 -60.70 -52.70 31.62
N GLY A 9 -61.70 -53.43 31.06
CA GLY A 9 -63.11 -53.36 31.40
C GLY A 9 -63.89 -52.17 30.91
N ASP A 10 -64.98 -52.40 30.25
CA ASP A 10 -66.17 -51.55 29.92
C ASP A 10 -65.97 -50.02 29.74
N ILE A 11 -64.79 -49.57 29.33
CA ILE A 11 -64.56 -48.14 29.00
C ILE A 11 -64.47 -48.00 27.43
N GLU A 12 -65.51 -47.40 26.88
CA GLU A 12 -65.55 -47.03 25.48
C GLU A 12 -64.93 -45.61 25.32
N CYS A 13 -63.79 -45.54 24.73
CA CYS A 13 -63.13 -44.26 24.42
C CYS A 13 -63.49 -43.81 23.02
N THR A 14 -64.26 -42.73 22.92
CA THR A 14 -64.53 -42.07 21.63
C THR A 14 -63.66 -40.81 21.52
N VAL A 15 -62.91 -40.67 20.43
CA VAL A 15 -62.19 -39.44 20.09
C VAL A 15 -63.21 -38.45 19.48
N GLU A 16 -63.58 -37.40 20.22
CA GLU A 16 -64.60 -36.48 19.76
C GLU A 16 -64.13 -35.48 18.70
N SER A 17 -62.87 -35.09 18.69
CA SER A 17 -62.26 -34.21 17.65
C SER A 17 -60.82 -33.86 18.00
N PRO A 18 -59.87 -33.87 17.02
CA PRO A 18 -60.02 -34.33 15.64
C PRO A 18 -59.95 -35.85 15.55
N SER A 19 -60.69 -36.45 14.66
CA SER A 19 -60.68 -37.90 14.35
C SER A 19 -59.43 -38.38 13.59
N THR A 20 -58.72 -37.44 12.98
CA THR A 20 -57.47 -37.65 12.27
C THR A 20 -56.47 -36.54 12.66
N ILE A 21 -55.25 -36.91 12.90
CA ILE A 21 -54.13 -35.97 13.13
C ILE A 21 -53.12 -36.22 11.98
N ASP A 22 -52.86 -35.17 11.22
CA ASP A 22 -51.78 -35.20 10.21
C ASP A 22 -50.44 -35.08 10.93
N VAL A 23 -49.59 -36.10 10.77
CA VAL A 23 -48.23 -36.11 11.35
C VAL A 23 -47.25 -36.00 10.18
N VAL A 24 -46.47 -34.96 10.21
CA VAL A 24 -45.39 -34.76 9.26
C VAL A 24 -44.08 -35.16 9.96
N PHE A 25 -43.35 -36.07 9.32
CA PHE A 25 -42.00 -36.47 9.77
C PHE A 25 -40.98 -35.78 8.91
N ASP A 26 -39.94 -35.26 9.54
CA ASP A 26 -38.78 -34.66 8.85
C ASP A 26 -37.47 -35.11 9.54
N GLU A 27 -36.36 -35.09 8.82
CA GLU A 27 -35.06 -35.42 9.36
C GLU A 27 -34.43 -34.17 10.00
N VAL A 28 -33.88 -34.32 11.20
CA VAL A 28 -33.15 -33.24 11.85
C VAL A 28 -31.69 -33.27 11.36
N SER A 29 -31.26 -32.18 10.79
CA SER A 29 -29.90 -32.02 10.26
C SER A 29 -29.25 -30.72 10.77
N GLU A 30 -27.99 -30.54 10.43
CA GLU A 30 -27.20 -29.33 10.73
C GLU A 30 -26.73 -28.70 9.44
N LYS A 31 -26.72 -27.36 9.39
CA LYS A 31 -26.26 -26.56 8.28
C LYS A 31 -25.46 -25.37 8.78
N THR A 32 -24.19 -25.28 8.37
CA THR A 32 -23.35 -24.10 8.65
C THR A 32 -23.55 -23.06 7.56
N VAL A 33 -23.83 -21.83 7.95
CA VAL A 33 -24.14 -20.72 7.06
C VAL A 33 -23.26 -19.52 7.42
N PRO A 34 -22.59 -18.88 6.43
CA PRO A 34 -21.79 -17.69 6.68
C PRO A 34 -22.67 -16.49 7.07
N VAL A 35 -22.11 -15.65 7.96
CA VAL A 35 -22.74 -14.41 8.40
C VAL A 35 -22.31 -13.26 7.48
N THR A 36 -23.27 -12.61 6.84
CA THR A 36 -23.06 -11.44 6.00
C THR A 36 -23.45 -10.19 6.78
N VAL A 37 -22.57 -9.19 6.81
CA VAL A 37 -22.87 -7.91 7.48
C VAL A 37 -23.62 -6.99 6.52
N ASP A 38 -24.74 -6.44 6.99
CA ASP A 38 -25.46 -5.36 6.32
C ASP A 38 -25.21 -4.04 7.05
N ALA A 39 -24.36 -3.22 6.46
CA ALA A 39 -24.01 -1.88 6.95
C ALA A 39 -24.69 -0.76 6.14
N SER A 40 -25.73 -1.05 5.36
CA SER A 40 -26.40 -0.06 4.49
C SER A 40 -27.03 1.13 5.24
N ALA A 41 -27.35 0.93 6.53
CA ALA A 41 -27.90 1.97 7.40
C ALA A 41 -26.82 2.78 8.15
N VAL A 42 -25.53 2.48 7.93
CA VAL A 42 -24.41 3.17 8.59
C VAL A 42 -24.01 4.40 7.76
N THR A 43 -24.03 5.57 8.39
CA THR A 43 -23.53 6.81 7.80
C THR A 43 -22.05 6.99 8.14
N ILE A 44 -21.21 7.21 7.13
CA ILE A 44 -19.77 7.44 7.29
C ILE A 44 -19.51 8.94 7.30
N SER A 45 -18.68 9.41 8.24
CA SER A 45 -18.26 10.81 8.33
C SER A 45 -17.49 11.27 7.10
N SER A 46 -17.62 12.56 6.78
CA SER A 46 -16.86 13.18 5.69
C SER A 46 -15.35 12.99 5.90
N GLY A 47 -14.62 12.64 4.83
CA GLY A 47 -13.20 12.34 4.88
C GLY A 47 -12.85 10.93 5.37
N TYR A 48 -13.86 10.06 5.49
CA TYR A 48 -13.68 8.64 5.86
C TYR A 48 -14.40 7.73 4.88
N MET A 49 -14.04 6.45 4.91
CA MET A 49 -14.72 5.40 4.15
C MET A 49 -14.76 4.07 4.93
N LEU A 50 -15.80 3.30 4.69
CA LEU A 50 -15.86 1.93 5.17
C LEU A 50 -14.97 1.04 4.29
N ASN A 51 -13.93 0.49 4.89
CA ASN A 51 -12.98 -0.38 4.17
C ASN A 51 -13.40 -1.85 4.22
N LYS A 52 -13.78 -2.34 5.39
CA LYS A 52 -14.10 -3.76 5.60
C LYS A 52 -15.12 -3.92 6.73
N THR A 53 -15.97 -4.92 6.58
CA THR A 53 -16.86 -5.41 7.65
C THR A 53 -16.50 -6.86 7.98
N THR A 54 -16.51 -7.21 9.26
CA THR A 54 -16.30 -8.59 9.72
C THR A 54 -17.25 -8.91 10.84
N ALA A 55 -17.75 -10.14 10.89
CA ALA A 55 -18.57 -10.64 11.98
C ALA A 55 -17.84 -11.75 12.74
N VAL A 56 -18.02 -11.80 14.05
CA VAL A 56 -17.52 -12.88 14.91
C VAL A 56 -18.67 -13.37 15.77
N PRO A 57 -19.11 -14.65 15.60
CA PRO A 57 -18.60 -15.65 14.67
C PRO A 57 -18.89 -15.30 13.20
N ALA A 58 -18.01 -15.77 12.28
CA ALA A 58 -18.15 -15.55 10.84
C ALA A 58 -19.15 -16.52 10.18
N GLU A 59 -19.43 -17.61 10.85
CA GLU A 59 -20.37 -18.67 10.42
C GLU A 59 -21.18 -19.13 11.62
N ILE A 60 -22.43 -19.53 11.38
CA ILE A 60 -23.34 -20.03 12.39
C ILE A 60 -23.87 -21.40 11.98
N THR A 61 -23.86 -22.35 12.90
CA THR A 61 -24.48 -23.64 12.71
C THR A 61 -25.97 -23.56 13.10
N LEU A 62 -26.79 -23.93 12.14
CA LEU A 62 -28.24 -24.05 12.27
C LEU A 62 -28.59 -25.53 12.45
N ARG A 63 -29.52 -25.86 13.33
CA ARG A 63 -30.03 -27.21 13.56
C ARG A 63 -31.55 -27.23 13.53
N GLY A 64 -32.13 -28.12 12.73
CA GLY A 64 -33.57 -28.20 12.59
C GLY A 64 -33.99 -29.17 11.48
N PRO A 65 -35.31 -29.19 11.15
CA PRO A 65 -35.82 -29.98 10.05
C PRO A 65 -35.15 -29.63 8.70
N THR A 66 -34.78 -30.62 7.92
CA THR A 66 -34.12 -30.46 6.62
C THR A 66 -34.93 -29.59 5.69
N SER A 67 -36.25 -29.77 5.64
CA SER A 67 -37.15 -28.99 4.80
C SER A 67 -37.17 -27.49 5.16
N GLU A 68 -36.97 -27.15 6.41
CA GLU A 68 -36.91 -25.77 6.89
C GLU A 68 -35.49 -25.17 6.67
N LEU A 69 -34.43 -25.95 6.95
CA LEU A 69 -33.05 -25.56 6.69
C LEU A 69 -32.77 -25.27 5.21
N ASP A 70 -33.43 -25.99 4.30
CA ASP A 70 -33.33 -25.77 2.86
C ASP A 70 -33.92 -24.45 2.37
N GLN A 71 -34.78 -23.84 3.17
CA GLN A 71 -35.33 -22.52 2.88
C GLN A 71 -34.39 -21.38 3.28
N VAL A 72 -33.44 -21.64 4.20
CA VAL A 72 -32.46 -20.63 4.62
C VAL A 72 -31.36 -20.49 3.57
N SER A 73 -31.21 -19.29 3.02
CA SER A 73 -30.18 -18.96 2.02
C SER A 73 -28.96 -18.26 2.62
N SER A 74 -29.15 -17.40 3.62
CA SER A 74 -28.05 -16.63 4.25
C SER A 74 -28.46 -16.17 5.66
N ILE A 75 -27.45 -15.80 6.44
CA ILE A 75 -27.60 -15.13 7.73
C ILE A 75 -27.07 -13.72 7.58
N VAL A 76 -27.84 -12.72 8.00
CA VAL A 76 -27.47 -11.31 7.90
C VAL A 76 -27.37 -10.71 9.29
N ALA A 77 -26.31 -9.94 9.52
CA ALA A 77 -26.10 -9.12 10.71
C ALA A 77 -26.35 -7.64 10.33
N PRO A 78 -27.58 -7.11 10.48
CA PRO A 78 -27.86 -5.70 10.22
C PRO A 78 -27.22 -4.84 11.30
N VAL A 79 -26.54 -3.77 10.86
CA VAL A 79 -25.90 -2.80 11.75
C VAL A 79 -26.58 -1.45 11.59
N GLN A 80 -26.98 -0.87 12.71
CA GLN A 80 -27.47 0.50 12.81
C GLN A 80 -26.66 1.23 13.87
N LEU A 81 -26.24 2.45 13.57
CA LEU A 81 -25.49 3.30 14.47
C LEU A 81 -26.19 4.65 14.59
N ASP A 82 -26.20 5.19 15.79
CA ASP A 82 -26.64 6.55 16.04
C ASP A 82 -25.49 7.51 15.72
N GLY A 83 -25.62 8.26 14.62
CA GLY A 83 -24.61 9.23 14.19
C GLY A 83 -23.68 8.73 13.07
N GLU A 84 -22.66 9.54 12.82
CA GLU A 84 -21.67 9.29 11.77
C GLU A 84 -20.46 8.50 12.29
N LEU A 85 -20.01 7.55 11.52
CA LEU A 85 -18.87 6.70 11.84
C LEU A 85 -17.57 7.30 11.29
N ALA A 86 -16.61 7.62 12.18
CA ALA A 86 -15.28 8.13 11.86
C ALA A 86 -14.16 7.17 12.27
N ASP A 87 -14.43 6.25 13.20
CA ASP A 87 -13.46 5.33 13.76
C ASP A 87 -13.87 3.87 13.59
N THR A 88 -12.89 2.97 13.51
CA THR A 88 -13.17 1.54 13.53
C THR A 88 -13.87 1.15 14.81
N THR A 89 -15.07 0.59 14.68
CA THR A 89 -15.97 0.29 15.79
C THR A 89 -16.46 -1.15 15.73
N THR A 90 -16.63 -1.76 16.90
CA THR A 90 -17.24 -3.09 17.03
C THR A 90 -18.55 -2.98 17.80
N VAL A 91 -19.63 -3.48 17.23
CA VAL A 91 -20.96 -3.46 17.81
C VAL A 91 -21.60 -4.84 17.75
N PRO A 92 -22.42 -5.21 18.73
CA PRO A 92 -23.23 -6.42 18.64
C PRO A 92 -24.38 -6.21 17.65
N ALA A 93 -24.64 -7.23 16.83
CA ALA A 93 -25.76 -7.27 15.90
C ALA A 93 -26.57 -8.55 16.11
N THR A 94 -27.89 -8.45 16.14
CA THR A 94 -28.80 -9.60 16.15
C THR A 94 -28.82 -10.21 14.75
N LEU A 95 -28.69 -11.52 14.67
CA LEU A 95 -28.68 -12.24 13.40
C LEU A 95 -30.09 -12.48 12.87
N GLU A 96 -30.25 -12.23 11.57
CA GLU A 96 -31.50 -12.47 10.87
C GLU A 96 -31.30 -13.55 9.80
N LEU A 97 -32.20 -14.53 9.78
CA LEU A 97 -32.25 -15.52 8.70
C LEU A 97 -32.93 -14.93 7.47
N ARG A 98 -32.38 -15.20 6.31
CA ARG A 98 -32.93 -14.84 5.00
C ARG A 98 -33.27 -16.10 4.21
N GLY A 99 -34.46 -16.10 3.64
CA GLY A 99 -34.92 -17.17 2.75
C GLY A 99 -34.41 -17.03 1.32
N ARG A 100 -34.79 -18.00 0.43
CA ARG A 100 -34.41 -18.06 -1.00
C ARG A 100 -34.92 -16.84 -1.79
N GLY A 101 -35.23 -15.81 -1.42
CA GLY A 101 -35.63 -14.56 -2.11
C GLY A 101 -35.02 -13.34 -1.46
N GLY A 102 -34.14 -13.54 -0.45
CA GLY A 102 -33.55 -12.45 0.32
C GLY A 102 -34.49 -11.85 1.36
N ASN A 103 -35.75 -12.31 1.46
CA ASN A 103 -36.71 -11.84 2.43
C ASN A 103 -36.41 -12.41 3.83
N ALA A 104 -36.82 -11.68 4.88
CA ALA A 104 -36.70 -12.18 6.24
C ALA A 104 -37.43 -13.54 6.38
N PHE A 105 -36.76 -14.49 7.01
CA PHE A 105 -37.25 -15.83 7.26
C PHE A 105 -37.35 -16.06 8.76
N THR A 106 -38.56 -16.33 9.25
CA THR A 106 -38.80 -16.63 10.67
C THR A 106 -38.91 -18.15 10.81
N PRO A 107 -37.91 -18.82 11.40
CA PRO A 107 -37.95 -20.26 11.59
C PRO A 107 -38.96 -20.65 12.65
N GLN A 108 -39.53 -21.84 12.48
CA GLN A 108 -40.43 -22.42 13.48
C GLN A 108 -39.71 -23.46 14.36
N TYR A 109 -38.79 -24.24 13.75
CA TYR A 109 -38.11 -25.35 14.39
C TYR A 109 -36.58 -25.33 14.23
N ILE A 110 -36.01 -24.28 13.64
CA ILE A 110 -34.59 -24.11 13.58
C ILE A 110 -34.06 -23.46 14.84
N SER A 111 -33.03 -24.06 15.43
CA SER A 111 -32.20 -23.46 16.47
C SER A 111 -30.88 -22.98 15.89
N MET A 112 -30.41 -21.82 16.33
CA MET A 112 -29.10 -21.24 15.98
C MET A 112 -28.14 -21.45 17.15
N GLU A 113 -26.88 -21.72 16.85
CA GLU A 113 -25.79 -21.81 17.86
C GLU A 113 -25.62 -20.46 18.60
N SER A 114 -25.78 -19.35 17.89
CA SER A 114 -25.82 -17.99 18.43
C SER A 114 -26.85 -17.16 17.68
N ASP A 115 -27.55 -16.29 18.37
CA ASP A 115 -28.52 -15.33 17.83
C ASP A 115 -27.89 -13.95 17.53
N SER A 116 -26.63 -13.77 17.90
CA SER A 116 -25.92 -12.51 17.75
C SER A 116 -24.47 -12.71 17.30
N ALA A 117 -23.90 -11.69 16.69
CA ALA A 117 -22.49 -11.62 16.32
C ALA A 117 -21.94 -10.23 16.66
N ASN A 118 -20.66 -10.17 17.01
CA ASN A 118 -19.94 -8.91 17.12
C ASN A 118 -19.45 -8.49 15.72
N VAL A 119 -19.98 -7.38 15.22
CA VAL A 119 -19.62 -6.83 13.92
C VAL A 119 -18.60 -5.73 14.09
N THR A 120 -17.44 -5.88 13.42
CA THR A 120 -16.43 -4.83 13.34
C THR A 120 -16.55 -4.13 12.00
N LEU A 121 -16.74 -2.82 12.06
CA LEU A 121 -16.73 -1.89 10.92
C LEU A 121 -15.37 -1.22 10.87
N THR A 122 -14.52 -1.61 9.93
CA THR A 122 -13.18 -1.01 9.76
C THR A 122 -13.28 0.21 8.88
N VAL A 123 -12.91 1.37 9.44
CA VAL A 123 -12.98 2.67 8.79
C VAL A 123 -11.58 3.16 8.44
N TYR A 124 -11.43 3.66 7.22
CA TYR A 124 -10.23 4.32 6.73
C TYR A 124 -10.46 5.82 6.59
N GLN A 125 -9.46 6.60 6.96
CA GLN A 125 -9.42 8.03 6.66
C GLN A 125 -8.99 8.23 5.21
N VAL A 126 -9.64 9.17 4.52
CA VAL A 126 -9.31 9.57 3.14
C VAL A 126 -8.56 10.89 3.18
N ARG A 127 -7.42 10.96 2.48
CA ARG A 127 -6.66 12.21 2.29
C ARG A 127 -6.20 12.31 0.84
N GLU A 128 -6.02 13.55 0.41
CA GLU A 128 -5.27 13.89 -0.78
C GLU A 128 -3.87 14.32 -0.35
N LEU A 129 -2.85 13.62 -0.85
CA LEU A 129 -1.46 13.84 -0.51
C LEU A 129 -0.66 14.24 -1.76
N PRO A 130 0.29 15.18 -1.65
CA PRO A 130 1.19 15.50 -2.75
C PRO A 130 2.11 14.32 -3.06
N LEU A 131 2.54 14.24 -4.32
CA LEU A 131 3.55 13.31 -4.79
C LEU A 131 4.90 14.03 -4.88
N GLU A 132 5.94 13.43 -4.33
CA GLU A 132 7.30 13.96 -4.32
C GLU A 132 8.27 12.96 -4.97
N VAL A 133 9.33 13.49 -5.58
CA VAL A 133 10.40 12.70 -6.20
C VAL A 133 11.66 12.86 -5.36
N ASP A 134 12.22 11.75 -4.90
CA ASP A 134 13.54 11.75 -4.27
C ASP A 134 14.63 11.65 -5.36
N PHE A 135 15.48 12.67 -5.44
CA PHE A 135 16.58 12.70 -6.38
C PHE A 135 17.87 12.20 -5.72
N ILE A 136 18.44 11.14 -6.29
CA ILE A 136 19.72 10.57 -5.89
C ILE A 136 20.77 10.79 -6.98
N GLY A 137 22.04 10.48 -6.69
CA GLY A 137 23.14 10.68 -7.65
C GLY A 137 23.51 12.14 -7.89
N THR A 138 23.04 13.06 -7.03
CA THR A 138 23.34 14.50 -7.11
C THR A 138 24.70 14.83 -6.48
N PRO A 139 25.38 15.91 -6.92
CA PRO A 139 26.56 16.45 -6.22
C PRO A 139 26.24 16.92 -4.79
N ASN A 140 27.22 16.93 -3.90
CA ASN A 140 27.05 17.47 -2.55
C ASN A 140 26.63 18.94 -2.59
N GLY A 141 25.55 19.27 -1.89
CA GLY A 141 25.03 20.64 -1.85
C GLY A 141 24.28 21.05 -3.13
N PHE A 142 23.91 20.10 -3.96
CA PHE A 142 23.06 20.37 -5.13
C PHE A 142 21.67 20.85 -4.67
N ASP A 143 21.18 21.89 -5.29
CA ASP A 143 19.89 22.49 -5.04
C ASP A 143 18.84 21.79 -5.92
N VAL A 144 18.14 20.82 -5.33
CA VAL A 144 17.08 20.04 -6.02
C VAL A 144 15.92 20.94 -6.46
N GLU A 145 15.64 22.05 -5.74
CA GLU A 145 14.57 22.98 -6.11
C GLU A 145 14.89 23.73 -7.41
N SER A 146 16.18 23.76 -7.80
CA SER A 146 16.60 24.31 -9.10
C SER A 146 16.25 23.43 -10.29
N LEU A 147 15.87 22.17 -10.07
CA LEU A 147 15.34 21.29 -11.12
C LEU A 147 13.90 21.63 -11.40
N HIS A 148 13.65 22.17 -12.59
CA HIS A 148 12.29 22.40 -13.03
C HIS A 148 11.72 21.09 -13.58
N TYR A 149 10.88 20.42 -12.83
CA TYR A 149 10.20 19.18 -13.24
C TYR A 149 8.71 19.25 -13.00
N SER A 150 7.99 18.38 -13.65
CA SER A 150 6.57 18.17 -13.43
C SER A 150 6.23 16.69 -13.36
N LEU A 151 5.20 16.39 -12.58
CA LEU A 151 4.58 15.06 -12.56
C LEU A 151 3.24 15.13 -13.27
N SER A 152 2.90 14.09 -14.04
CA SER A 152 1.58 14.01 -14.73
C SER A 152 0.41 14.05 -13.76
N GLN A 153 0.64 13.76 -12.48
CA GLN A 153 -0.30 13.95 -11.37
C GLN A 153 0.48 14.46 -10.17
N GLN A 154 0.03 15.56 -9.57
CA GLN A 154 0.74 16.20 -8.46
C GLN A 154 0.26 15.72 -7.09
N THR A 155 -0.97 15.21 -7.00
CA THR A 155 -1.58 14.72 -5.76
C THR A 155 -2.25 13.37 -6.01
N LEU A 156 -2.38 12.55 -4.97
CA LEU A 156 -3.08 11.28 -5.02
C LEU A 156 -4.08 11.20 -3.87
N ARG A 157 -5.31 10.79 -4.18
CA ARG A 157 -6.30 10.46 -3.16
C ARG A 157 -6.06 9.05 -2.65
N VAL A 158 -5.82 8.97 -1.36
CA VAL A 158 -5.50 7.69 -0.67
C VAL A 158 -6.38 7.49 0.53
N ALA A 159 -6.55 6.23 0.92
CA ALA A 159 -7.24 5.86 2.14
C ALA A 159 -6.40 4.87 2.96
N GLY A 160 -6.50 4.96 4.27
CA GLY A 160 -5.79 4.07 5.18
C GLY A 160 -6.19 4.26 6.64
N PRO A 161 -5.59 3.46 7.55
CA PRO A 161 -5.78 3.65 8.98
C PRO A 161 -5.42 5.07 9.39
N ALA A 162 -6.30 5.75 10.15
CA ALA A 162 -6.16 7.16 10.48
C ALA A 162 -4.77 7.52 11.07
N ARG A 163 -4.24 6.65 11.95
CA ARG A 163 -2.90 6.85 12.54
C ARG A 163 -1.78 6.87 11.49
N THR A 164 -1.85 5.98 10.49
CA THR A 164 -0.83 5.88 9.44
C THR A 164 -0.92 7.06 8.48
N ILE A 165 -2.14 7.35 8.01
CA ILE A 165 -2.33 8.38 6.99
C ILE A 165 -2.12 9.80 7.54
N SER A 166 -2.44 10.04 8.84
CA SER A 166 -2.22 11.35 9.47
C SER A 166 -0.74 11.69 9.67
N ALA A 167 0.12 10.68 9.68
CA ALA A 167 1.58 10.87 9.80
C ALA A 167 2.26 11.15 8.45
N LEU A 168 1.56 10.98 7.32
CA LEU A 168 2.11 11.24 6.00
C LEU A 168 1.91 12.71 5.62
N GLU A 169 2.98 13.35 5.18
CA GLU A 169 2.97 14.70 4.60
C GLU A 169 2.89 14.64 3.08
N ALA A 170 3.59 13.67 2.47
CA ALA A 170 3.64 13.41 1.05
C ALA A 170 3.72 11.89 0.78
N LEU A 171 3.59 11.53 -0.47
CA LEU A 171 3.85 10.18 -0.99
C LEU A 171 5.04 10.27 -1.93
N THR A 172 6.01 9.37 -1.76
CA THR A 172 7.19 9.31 -2.61
C THR A 172 6.92 8.44 -3.83
N VAL A 173 7.41 8.87 -4.97
CA VAL A 173 7.58 8.02 -6.14
C VAL A 173 8.96 7.37 -6.11
N THR A 174 9.16 6.30 -6.88
CA THR A 174 10.48 5.65 -6.99
C THR A 174 11.57 6.68 -7.29
N ASP A 175 12.67 6.59 -6.55
CA ASP A 175 13.83 7.50 -6.67
C ASP A 175 14.27 7.71 -8.13
N PHE A 176 14.75 8.92 -8.41
CA PHE A 176 15.35 9.25 -9.68
C PHE A 176 16.86 9.48 -9.54
N ASP A 177 17.68 8.59 -10.15
CA ASP A 177 19.14 8.78 -10.16
C ASP A 177 19.52 9.78 -11.26
N LEU A 178 19.72 11.04 -10.84
CA LEU A 178 20.02 12.14 -11.76
C LEU A 178 21.29 11.88 -12.56
N ALA A 179 22.31 11.26 -11.95
CA ALA A 179 23.56 10.97 -12.63
C ALA A 179 23.44 9.88 -13.70
N ARG A 180 22.56 8.89 -13.48
CA ARG A 180 22.50 7.71 -14.37
C ARG A 180 21.36 7.75 -15.35
N GLU A 181 20.26 8.38 -15.00
CA GLU A 181 19.01 8.27 -15.76
C GLU A 181 18.69 9.53 -16.57
N PHE A 182 19.21 10.70 -16.17
CA PHE A 182 18.83 11.95 -16.79
C PHE A 182 19.30 12.04 -18.26
N GLU A 183 18.33 12.26 -19.15
CA GLU A 183 18.50 12.55 -20.58
C GLU A 183 17.54 13.70 -20.95
N PRO A 184 18.04 14.82 -21.52
CA PRO A 184 17.16 15.93 -21.89
C PRO A 184 16.04 15.52 -22.86
N GLY A 185 14.82 15.98 -22.61
CA GLY A 185 13.66 15.74 -23.46
C GLY A 185 13.10 14.33 -23.41
N ARG A 186 13.39 13.60 -22.35
CA ARG A 186 12.86 12.26 -22.10
C ARG A 186 11.89 12.27 -20.93
N ASP A 187 10.75 11.60 -21.11
CA ASP A 187 9.79 11.34 -20.06
C ASP A 187 10.11 10.04 -19.31
N TYR A 188 9.86 10.02 -18.00
CA TYR A 188 10.16 8.88 -17.15
C TYR A 188 8.91 8.39 -16.42
N GLN A 189 8.62 7.11 -16.56
CA GLN A 189 7.56 6.47 -15.75
C GLN A 189 8.10 6.12 -14.37
N ARG A 190 7.42 6.60 -13.32
CA ARG A 190 7.76 6.35 -11.92
C ARG A 190 6.60 5.68 -11.19
N LEU A 191 6.93 4.67 -10.40
CA LEU A 191 5.97 3.97 -9.58
C LEU A 191 5.70 4.80 -8.31
N ILE A 192 4.43 4.89 -7.90
CA ILE A 192 4.07 5.51 -6.63
C ILE A 192 4.26 4.48 -5.52
N GLU A 193 5.04 4.81 -4.50
CA GLU A 193 5.28 3.95 -3.36
C GLU A 193 4.26 4.20 -2.27
N LEU A 194 3.33 3.25 -2.11
CA LEU A 194 2.31 3.33 -1.07
C LEU A 194 2.79 2.58 0.19
N PRO A 195 2.81 3.23 1.36
CA PRO A 195 3.07 2.56 2.62
C PRO A 195 2.08 1.43 2.91
N ALA A 196 2.50 0.46 3.71
CA ALA A 196 1.67 -0.69 4.06
C ALA A 196 0.32 -0.25 4.67
N GLY A 197 -0.77 -0.79 4.14
CA GLY A 197 -2.13 -0.50 4.57
C GLY A 197 -2.76 0.75 3.96
N ILE A 198 -2.03 1.50 3.13
CA ILE A 198 -2.56 2.62 2.34
C ILE A 198 -3.00 2.10 0.97
N VAL A 199 -4.14 2.56 0.50
CA VAL A 199 -4.68 2.22 -0.81
C VAL A 199 -4.96 3.47 -1.64
N SER A 200 -4.65 3.42 -2.93
CA SER A 200 -5.02 4.48 -3.88
C SER A 200 -6.50 4.39 -4.21
N LEU A 201 -7.21 5.52 -4.14
CA LEU A 201 -8.62 5.61 -4.53
C LEU A 201 -8.78 6.00 -6.01
N ASP A 202 -7.75 6.60 -6.60
CA ASP A 202 -7.76 7.03 -7.99
C ASP A 202 -7.32 5.92 -8.96
N GLY A 203 -6.84 4.78 -8.42
CA GLY A 203 -6.36 3.65 -9.20
C GLY A 203 -5.05 3.91 -9.95
N VAL A 204 -4.42 5.06 -9.70
CA VAL A 204 -3.14 5.45 -10.32
C VAL A 204 -2.00 4.79 -9.55
N THR A 205 -1.13 4.10 -10.25
CA THR A 205 0.05 3.41 -9.70
C THR A 205 1.36 3.98 -10.21
N ASN A 206 1.33 4.71 -11.34
CA ASN A 206 2.51 5.31 -11.97
C ASN A 206 2.21 6.76 -12.35
N VAL A 207 3.24 7.57 -12.33
CA VAL A 207 3.23 8.94 -12.85
C VAL A 207 4.36 9.12 -13.86
N THR A 208 4.18 10.07 -14.77
CA THR A 208 5.22 10.50 -15.67
C THR A 208 5.94 11.69 -15.06
N LEU A 209 7.25 11.57 -14.91
CA LEU A 209 8.18 12.65 -14.55
C LEU A 209 8.75 13.25 -15.84
N ASP A 210 8.61 14.54 -16.03
CA ASP A 210 9.15 15.32 -17.13
C ASP A 210 9.99 16.48 -16.61
N PHE A 211 11.13 16.76 -17.24
CA PHE A 211 12.02 17.86 -16.89
C PHE A 211 11.92 19.00 -17.90
N ASP A 212 11.69 20.20 -17.43
CA ASP A 212 11.85 21.40 -18.26
C ASP A 212 13.35 21.71 -18.41
N THR A 213 13.87 21.38 -19.56
CA THR A 213 15.29 21.60 -19.92
C THR A 213 15.52 22.85 -20.77
N SER A 214 14.51 23.72 -20.91
CA SER A 214 14.57 24.89 -21.79
C SER A 214 15.68 25.89 -21.44
N GLU A 215 16.00 26.04 -20.16
CA GLU A 215 17.06 26.91 -19.65
C GLU A 215 18.39 26.18 -19.38
N MET A 216 18.42 24.87 -19.63
CA MET A 216 19.60 24.04 -19.38
C MET A 216 20.46 23.92 -20.64
N THR A 217 21.75 23.82 -20.43
CA THR A 217 22.73 23.47 -21.47
C THR A 217 23.69 22.42 -20.94
N SER A 218 24.47 21.82 -21.84
CA SER A 218 25.46 20.82 -21.47
C SER A 218 26.84 21.17 -21.99
N THR A 219 27.83 20.69 -21.25
CA THR A 219 29.25 20.73 -21.68
C THR A 219 29.94 19.42 -21.35
N LYS A 220 31.05 19.13 -22.03
CA LYS A 220 31.92 17.98 -21.72
C LYS A 220 33.29 18.49 -21.34
N LEU A 221 33.74 18.16 -20.16
CA LEU A 221 35.03 18.54 -19.61
C LEU A 221 35.84 17.32 -19.17
N ASN A 222 37.15 17.49 -19.18
CA ASN A 222 38.07 16.52 -18.61
C ASN A 222 38.51 16.99 -17.22
N VAL A 223 38.31 16.12 -16.21
CA VAL A 223 38.57 16.46 -14.80
C VAL A 223 39.88 15.84 -14.35
N SER A 224 40.84 16.69 -13.98
CA SER A 224 42.13 16.28 -13.45
C SER A 224 42.25 16.32 -11.93
N ASN A 225 41.31 17.02 -11.26
CA ASN A 225 41.28 17.09 -9.80
C ASN A 225 40.55 15.85 -9.25
N ILE A 226 41.31 14.80 -8.96
CA ILE A 226 40.78 13.54 -8.43
C ILE A 226 41.15 13.44 -6.94
N ARG A 227 40.19 13.18 -6.06
CA ARG A 227 40.41 13.09 -4.61
C ARG A 227 39.74 11.87 -4.00
N ALA A 228 40.40 11.30 -2.99
CA ALA A 228 39.81 10.26 -2.17
C ALA A 228 39.51 10.84 -0.77
N ILE A 229 38.34 10.49 -0.25
CA ILE A 229 37.91 10.83 1.12
C ILE A 229 37.55 9.55 1.87
N ASN A 230 37.50 9.63 3.20
CA ASN A 230 37.11 8.52 4.08
C ASN A 230 37.93 7.24 3.88
N VAL A 231 39.23 7.37 3.51
CA VAL A 231 40.09 6.19 3.35
C VAL A 231 40.30 5.55 4.72
N PRO A 232 39.97 4.24 4.90
CA PRO A 232 40.14 3.56 6.17
C PRO A 232 41.59 3.58 6.63
N SER A 233 41.82 3.73 7.93
CA SER A 233 43.19 3.95 8.53
C SER A 233 44.16 2.80 8.28
N ASN A 234 43.68 1.59 7.98
CA ASN A 234 44.45 0.39 7.68
C ASN A 234 44.86 0.25 6.20
N TYR A 235 44.44 1.20 5.35
CA TYR A 235 44.77 1.22 3.94
C TYR A 235 45.43 2.54 3.52
N GLU A 236 46.21 2.47 2.44
CA GLU A 236 46.66 3.63 1.67
C GLU A 236 46.14 3.48 0.25
N LEU A 237 45.58 4.56 -0.29
CA LEU A 237 45.03 4.57 -1.66
C LEU A 237 45.82 5.54 -2.53
N GLN A 238 46.46 5.00 -3.54
CA GLN A 238 47.16 5.77 -4.57
C GLN A 238 46.28 5.82 -5.84
N ILE A 239 45.95 7.02 -6.29
CA ILE A 239 45.20 7.23 -7.53
C ILE A 239 46.18 7.16 -8.70
N LEU A 240 45.97 6.21 -9.61
CA LEU A 240 46.84 6.00 -10.79
C LEU A 240 46.34 6.78 -12.00
N SER A 241 45.00 7.03 -12.08
CA SER A 241 44.43 7.84 -13.14
C SER A 241 44.76 9.32 -12.96
N SER A 242 45.27 9.98 -13.98
CA SER A 242 45.56 11.42 -13.95
C SER A 242 44.37 12.28 -14.38
N ILE A 243 43.35 11.68 -15.01
CA ILE A 243 42.23 12.40 -15.60
C ILE A 243 41.00 11.49 -15.69
N VAL A 244 39.83 12.09 -15.50
CA VAL A 244 38.52 11.52 -15.84
C VAL A 244 38.04 12.23 -17.08
N SER A 245 37.97 11.52 -18.20
CA SER A 245 37.71 12.13 -19.51
C SER A 245 36.23 12.19 -19.84
N GLY A 246 35.83 13.27 -20.52
CA GLY A 246 34.51 13.39 -21.15
C GLY A 246 33.34 13.45 -20.15
N VAL A 247 33.55 14.07 -18.98
CA VAL A 247 32.49 14.28 -17.99
C VAL A 247 31.44 15.20 -18.59
N THR A 248 30.21 14.69 -18.73
CA THR A 248 29.07 15.44 -19.25
C THR A 248 28.37 16.12 -18.09
N LEU A 249 28.21 17.44 -18.18
CA LEU A 249 27.66 18.31 -17.18
C LEU A 249 26.42 19.02 -17.73
N TYR A 250 25.40 19.16 -16.91
CA TYR A 250 24.18 19.89 -17.22
C TYR A 250 23.93 20.98 -16.16
N GLY A 251 23.39 22.10 -16.59
CA GLY A 251 23.02 23.19 -15.69
C GLY A 251 22.61 24.44 -16.47
N PRO A 252 22.36 25.57 -15.76
CA PRO A 252 22.03 26.84 -16.38
C PRO A 252 23.12 27.33 -17.36
N ALA A 253 22.69 27.89 -18.47
CA ALA A 253 23.60 28.24 -19.57
C ALA A 253 24.67 29.29 -19.19
N ASP A 254 24.35 30.18 -18.26
CA ASP A 254 25.28 31.18 -17.71
C ASP A 254 26.38 30.54 -16.85
N GLU A 255 26.00 29.63 -15.96
CA GLU A 255 26.95 28.94 -15.06
C GLU A 255 27.85 27.96 -15.82
N ILE A 256 27.28 27.23 -16.79
CA ILE A 256 28.04 26.28 -17.64
C ILE A 256 29.14 27.00 -18.44
N LYS A 257 28.90 28.23 -18.93
CA LYS A 257 29.87 29.03 -19.65
C LYS A 257 31.08 29.48 -18.81
N GLU A 258 30.82 29.72 -17.53
CA GLU A 258 31.86 30.17 -16.58
C GLU A 258 32.57 28.99 -15.91
N LEU A 259 32.10 27.76 -16.11
CA LEU A 259 32.64 26.58 -15.46
C LEU A 259 34.03 26.19 -16.00
N SER A 260 35.01 26.14 -15.10
CA SER A 260 36.36 25.65 -15.40
C SER A 260 36.53 24.19 -14.98
N ALA A 261 37.29 23.42 -15.76
CA ALA A 261 37.64 22.03 -15.41
C ALA A 261 38.36 21.92 -14.04
N ASP A 262 39.11 22.95 -13.65
CA ASP A 262 39.83 23.00 -12.37
C ASP A 262 38.89 23.18 -11.14
N SER A 263 37.68 23.67 -11.37
CA SER A 263 36.67 23.83 -10.32
C SER A 263 35.86 22.55 -10.04
N ILE A 264 36.06 21.50 -10.83
CA ILE A 264 35.35 20.22 -10.74
C ILE A 264 36.25 19.20 -10.04
N VAL A 265 35.66 18.41 -9.15
CA VAL A 265 36.33 17.36 -8.39
C VAL A 265 35.74 16.00 -8.69
N ALA A 266 36.55 15.05 -9.14
CA ALA A 266 36.18 13.63 -9.17
C ALA A 266 36.51 13.01 -7.80
N GLN A 267 35.51 12.68 -7.02
CA GLN A 267 35.64 12.24 -5.65
C GLN A 267 35.40 10.74 -5.50
N ILE A 268 36.34 10.06 -4.85
CA ILE A 268 36.21 8.69 -4.39
C ILE A 268 35.80 8.75 -2.91
N ASP A 269 34.64 8.25 -2.55
CA ASP A 269 34.26 8.07 -1.15
C ASP A 269 34.50 6.61 -0.75
N CYS A 270 35.50 6.39 0.08
CA CYS A 270 35.88 5.06 0.55
C CYS A 270 35.05 4.52 1.71
N GLN A 271 34.10 5.28 2.25
CA GLN A 271 33.32 4.89 3.43
C GLN A 271 32.49 3.62 3.19
N SER A 272 31.92 3.48 2.00
CA SER A 272 31.06 2.35 1.64
C SER A 272 31.74 1.31 0.75
N LEU A 273 33.04 1.49 0.45
CA LEU A 273 33.78 0.61 -0.45
C LEU A 273 34.45 -0.55 0.31
N ASN A 274 34.31 -1.76 -0.24
CA ASN A 274 35.09 -2.92 0.20
C ASN A 274 36.46 -2.90 -0.49
N LEU A 275 37.42 -2.14 0.10
CA LEU A 275 38.76 -2.05 -0.41
C LEU A 275 39.52 -3.37 -0.21
N THR A 276 40.18 -3.85 -1.25
CA THR A 276 41.09 -5.01 -1.22
C THR A 276 42.47 -4.54 -1.69
N VAL A 277 43.53 -5.15 -1.17
CA VAL A 277 44.92 -4.82 -1.58
C VAL A 277 45.14 -5.15 -3.04
N GLY A 278 45.77 -4.24 -3.81
CA GLY A 278 46.07 -4.34 -5.23
C GLY A 278 45.38 -3.26 -6.07
N GLN A 279 45.47 -3.42 -7.36
CA GLN A 279 44.88 -2.48 -8.32
C GLN A 279 43.37 -2.70 -8.45
N GLN A 280 42.61 -1.61 -8.39
CA GLN A 280 41.17 -1.61 -8.47
C GLN A 280 40.67 -0.48 -9.37
N THR A 281 39.53 -0.74 -10.03
CA THR A 281 38.77 0.29 -10.72
C THR A 281 37.66 0.75 -9.77
N ILE A 282 37.68 2.02 -9.39
CA ILE A 282 36.78 2.59 -8.39
C ILE A 282 35.90 3.66 -9.06
N ALA A 283 34.60 3.61 -8.78
CA ALA A 283 33.67 4.63 -9.23
C ALA A 283 33.94 5.96 -8.53
N VAL A 284 33.78 7.06 -9.28
CA VAL A 284 33.88 8.41 -8.73
C VAL A 284 32.58 9.17 -8.88
N SER A 285 32.25 9.98 -7.89
CA SER A 285 31.21 11.01 -7.96
C SER A 285 31.81 12.32 -8.42
N ILE A 286 31.12 13.05 -9.29
CA ILE A 286 31.56 14.36 -9.75
C ILE A 286 30.95 15.42 -8.87
N GLN A 287 31.80 16.24 -8.26
CA GLN A 287 31.42 17.33 -7.39
C GLN A 287 31.76 18.67 -8.05
N ILE A 288 30.85 19.63 -7.92
CA ILE A 288 30.98 20.97 -8.51
C ILE A 288 30.85 22.02 -7.37
N PRO A 289 31.90 22.24 -6.57
CA PRO A 289 31.83 23.13 -5.41
C PRO A 289 31.50 24.60 -5.74
N SER A 290 31.65 24.99 -6.99
CA SER A 290 31.39 26.36 -7.46
C SER A 290 29.91 26.62 -7.81
N SER A 291 29.07 25.57 -7.90
CA SER A 291 27.67 25.70 -8.22
C SER A 291 26.83 24.63 -7.51
N SER A 292 25.67 25.02 -7.05
CA SER A 292 24.65 24.09 -6.53
C SER A 292 23.61 23.69 -7.58
N ARG A 293 23.72 24.18 -8.83
CA ARG A 293 22.73 23.94 -9.91
C ARG A 293 23.28 23.17 -11.10
N ILE A 294 24.56 22.77 -11.03
CA ILE A 294 25.20 21.96 -12.06
C ILE A 294 25.37 20.53 -11.54
N PHE A 295 25.05 19.55 -12.37
CA PHE A 295 25.23 18.13 -12.08
C PHE A 295 25.90 17.40 -13.24
N ALA A 296 26.50 16.25 -12.95
CA ALA A 296 27.12 15.39 -13.95
C ALA A 296 26.23 14.19 -14.25
N THR A 297 26.17 13.79 -15.52
CA THR A 297 25.52 12.54 -15.94
C THR A 297 26.55 11.56 -16.48
N GLY A 298 26.29 10.27 -16.27
CA GLY A 298 27.17 9.17 -16.65
C GLY A 298 27.85 8.51 -15.46
N SER A 299 28.51 7.40 -15.71
CA SER A 299 29.26 6.66 -14.71
C SER A 299 30.75 6.78 -15.02
N TYR A 300 31.51 7.27 -14.06
CA TYR A 300 32.95 7.53 -14.22
C TYR A 300 33.74 6.68 -13.23
N THR A 301 34.91 6.20 -13.66
CA THR A 301 35.80 5.37 -12.86
C THR A 301 37.23 5.81 -12.96
N VAL A 302 38.02 5.49 -11.96
CA VAL A 302 39.48 5.70 -11.95
C VAL A 302 40.20 4.43 -11.52
N GLN A 303 41.44 4.30 -11.95
CA GLN A 303 42.34 3.24 -11.49
C GLN A 303 43.03 3.69 -10.22
N CYS A 304 43.04 2.84 -9.23
CA CYS A 304 43.68 3.06 -7.93
C CYS A 304 44.50 1.85 -7.53
N GLU A 305 45.55 2.07 -6.77
CA GLU A 305 46.33 1.03 -6.08
C GLU A 305 46.02 1.14 -4.57
N VAL A 306 45.62 0.03 -3.99
CA VAL A 306 45.35 -0.05 -2.53
C VAL A 306 46.44 -0.88 -1.88
N THR A 307 47.08 -0.33 -0.87
CA THR A 307 48.09 -1.04 -0.07
C THR A 307 47.64 -1.09 1.40
N SER A 308 48.03 -2.11 2.12
CA SER A 308 47.83 -2.15 3.56
C SER A 308 48.94 -1.37 4.27
N LYS A 309 48.58 -0.61 5.28
CA LYS A 309 49.54 0.06 6.16
C LYS A 309 50.13 -0.88 7.17
#